data_ad9eb907b4f5c22a7351c46037e88bc1
#
_entry.id   ad9eb907b4f5c22a7351c46037e88bc1
#
_cell.length_a   1.000
_cell.length_b   1.000
_cell.length_c   1.000
_cell.angle_alpha   90.00
_cell.angle_beta   90.00
_cell.angle_gamma   90.00
#
_symmetry.space_group_name_H-M   'P 1'
#
loop_
_entity.id
_entity.type
_entity.pdbx_description
1 polymer ?
#
loop_
_entity_poly.entity_id
_entity_poly.type
_entity_poly.pdbx_seq_one_letter_code
_entity_poly.pdbx_strand_id
1 'polypeptide(L)'
;MDRGLNELLKWSVENSEASRQSIANINDDPNNPNPIPPPTLNGLNEAALRALMGGPSDADLMKESMAALLSDEVDLENKIVAFDNFEQLVENIDNANNMEPLGLWTPLVGLLQHKEADMRRMAAWCIGTAVQNNEKGQDKLLVLNVLPTLVSLATTDPDSKVRRKSVYALSSAVRNFQPNMDEVFSHLPADYKTSDHVDAGDMEAIDTILNKLREAPI
;
A
#
# COMPACT_ATOMS: atom_id res chain seq x y z
N MET A 1 -1.56 31.82 8.61
CA MET A 1 -1.39 30.97 9.81
C MET A 1 -2.49 29.94 9.81
N ASP A 2 -2.14 28.71 9.88
CA ASP A 2 -3.08 27.59 9.79
C ASP A 2 -4.02 27.58 10.99
N ARG A 3 -5.34 27.52 10.73
CA ARG A 3 -6.39 27.61 11.75
C ARG A 3 -6.27 26.44 12.76
N GLY A 4 -5.84 25.26 12.30
CA GLY A 4 -5.61 24.09 13.12
C GLY A 4 -4.42 24.25 14.09
N LEU A 5 -3.34 24.89 13.64
CA LEU A 5 -2.15 25.15 14.47
C LEU A 5 -2.47 26.12 15.62
N ASN A 6 -3.31 27.14 15.38
CA ASN A 6 -3.73 28.09 16.41
C ASN A 6 -4.65 27.41 17.46
N GLU A 7 -5.53 26.52 17.05
CA GLU A 7 -6.37 25.74 17.98
C GLU A 7 -5.53 24.79 18.83
N LEU A 8 -4.52 24.13 18.23
CA LEU A 8 -3.56 23.28 18.95
C LEU A 8 -2.72 24.06 19.96
N LEU A 9 -2.21 25.22 19.57
CA LEU A 9 -1.45 26.11 20.47
C LEU A 9 -2.32 26.54 21.65
N LYS A 10 -3.56 26.96 21.39
CA LYS A 10 -4.52 27.35 22.41
C LYS A 10 -4.82 26.19 23.37
N TRP A 11 -5.11 25.00 22.81
CA TRP A 11 -5.34 23.79 23.61
C TRP A 11 -4.11 23.38 24.44
N SER A 12 -2.90 23.46 23.86
CA SER A 12 -1.66 23.15 24.57
C SER A 12 -1.42 24.08 25.75
N VAL A 13 -1.69 25.39 25.57
CA VAL A 13 -1.56 26.39 26.66
C VAL A 13 -2.61 26.12 27.74
N GLU A 14 -3.86 25.88 27.35
CA GLU A 14 -4.98 25.62 28.29
C GLU A 14 -4.80 24.31 29.08
N ASN A 15 -4.07 23.32 28.51
CA ASN A 15 -3.80 22.03 29.15
C ASN A 15 -2.37 21.89 29.69
N SER A 16 -1.60 22.97 29.70
CA SER A 16 -0.26 22.97 30.27
C SER A 16 -0.30 22.71 31.80
N GLU A 17 0.80 22.19 32.34
CA GLU A 17 0.91 21.92 33.78
C GLU A 17 0.71 23.19 34.61
N ALA A 18 1.19 24.33 34.12
CA ALA A 18 0.98 25.63 34.73
C ALA A 18 -0.50 26.04 34.76
N SER A 19 -1.25 25.80 33.68
CA SER A 19 -2.69 26.09 33.63
C SER A 19 -3.48 25.13 34.53
N ARG A 20 -3.10 23.86 34.59
CA ARG A 20 -3.73 22.86 35.49
C ARG A 20 -3.50 23.23 36.97
N GLN A 21 -2.30 23.64 37.34
CA GLN A 21 -1.98 24.09 38.69
C GLN A 21 -2.75 25.36 39.06
N SER A 22 -2.89 26.31 38.13
CA SER A 22 -3.67 27.53 38.35
C SER A 22 -5.16 27.19 38.55
N ILE A 23 -5.72 26.28 37.77
CA ILE A 23 -7.12 25.83 37.90
C ILE A 23 -7.32 25.09 39.24
N ALA A 24 -6.38 24.23 39.66
CA ALA A 24 -6.42 23.53 40.93
C ALA A 24 -6.42 24.54 42.10
N ASN A 25 -5.53 25.51 42.05
CA ASN A 25 -5.46 26.56 43.10
C ASN A 25 -6.76 27.41 43.19
N ILE A 26 -7.43 27.69 42.06
CA ILE A 26 -8.70 28.42 42.02
C ILE A 26 -9.84 27.55 42.58
N ASN A 27 -9.83 26.25 42.28
CA ASN A 27 -10.87 25.30 42.72
C ASN A 27 -10.73 24.91 44.20
N ASP A 28 -9.53 25.02 44.78
CA ASP A 28 -9.27 24.78 46.21
C ASP A 28 -9.67 25.97 47.13
N ASP A 29 -10.14 27.10 46.53
CA ASP A 29 -10.66 28.21 47.32
C ASP A 29 -12.10 27.88 47.83
N PRO A 30 -12.32 27.73 49.15
CA PRO A 30 -13.63 27.36 49.72
C PRO A 30 -14.72 28.41 49.46
N ASN A 31 -14.36 29.60 49.00
CA ASN A 31 -15.30 30.70 48.70
C ASN A 31 -15.54 30.88 47.18
N ASN A 32 -15.01 30.00 46.32
CA ASN A 32 -15.21 30.11 44.90
C ASN A 32 -16.62 29.65 44.47
N PRO A 33 -17.51 30.57 44.05
CA PRO A 33 -18.89 30.23 43.66
C PRO A 33 -18.96 29.53 42.27
N ASN A 34 -17.86 29.51 41.49
CA ASN A 34 -17.82 28.95 40.13
C ASN A 34 -16.51 28.16 39.90
N PRO A 35 -16.45 26.87 40.30
CA PRO A 35 -15.28 26.05 40.01
C PRO A 35 -15.11 25.85 38.49
N ILE A 36 -13.88 26.00 38.01
CA ILE A 36 -13.55 25.81 36.61
C ILE A 36 -13.49 24.30 36.37
N PRO A 37 -14.27 23.74 35.44
CA PRO A 37 -14.19 22.31 35.14
C PRO A 37 -12.80 21.93 34.64
N PRO A 38 -12.30 20.70 34.93
CA PRO A 38 -11.02 20.26 34.42
C PRO A 38 -11.05 20.26 32.89
N PRO A 39 -9.92 20.63 32.23
CA PRO A 39 -9.83 20.61 30.79
C PRO A 39 -10.07 19.20 30.28
N THR A 40 -11.05 19.05 29.42
CA THR A 40 -11.39 17.79 28.77
C THR A 40 -10.94 17.78 27.30
N LEU A 41 -10.56 16.61 26.78
CA LEU A 41 -10.26 16.43 25.36
C LEU A 41 -11.42 16.80 24.41
N ASN A 42 -12.63 17.01 24.96
CA ASN A 42 -13.86 17.32 24.21
C ASN A 42 -13.87 18.70 23.53
N GLY A 43 -12.83 19.54 23.71
CA GLY A 43 -12.70 20.83 23.04
C GLY A 43 -11.90 20.79 21.71
N LEU A 44 -11.26 19.67 21.39
CA LEU A 44 -10.58 19.51 20.10
C LEU A 44 -11.58 19.04 19.04
N ASN A 45 -11.73 19.81 17.97
CA ASN A 45 -12.48 19.34 16.81
C ASN A 45 -11.69 18.22 16.10
N GLU A 46 -12.37 17.40 15.31
CA GLU A 46 -11.76 16.27 14.61
C GLU A 46 -10.57 16.68 13.72
N ALA A 47 -10.63 17.88 13.12
CA ALA A 47 -9.56 18.40 12.29
C ALA A 47 -8.31 18.78 13.11
N ALA A 48 -8.48 19.35 14.31
CA ALA A 48 -7.37 19.65 15.22
C ALA A 48 -6.74 18.37 15.78
N LEU A 49 -7.55 17.35 16.06
CA LEU A 49 -7.07 16.03 16.51
C LEU A 49 -6.27 15.34 15.41
N ARG A 50 -6.75 15.35 14.15
CA ARG A 50 -6.02 14.82 12.99
C ARG A 50 -4.71 15.57 12.75
N ALA A 51 -4.70 16.89 12.87
CA ALA A 51 -3.47 17.69 12.76
C ALA A 51 -2.46 17.38 13.87
N LEU A 52 -2.93 17.09 15.10
CA LEU A 52 -2.10 16.65 16.22
C LEU A 52 -1.50 15.24 15.99
N MET A 53 -2.26 14.37 15.36
CA MET A 53 -1.85 12.98 15.08
C MET A 53 -1.02 12.83 13.79
N GLY A 54 -0.63 13.93 13.12
CA GLY A 54 0.25 13.88 11.95
C GLY A 54 -0.45 13.81 10.60
N GLY A 55 -1.75 14.07 10.51
CA GLY A 55 -2.52 14.04 9.27
C GLY A 55 -3.29 12.72 9.05
N PRO A 56 -3.70 12.40 7.80
CA PRO A 56 -4.36 11.14 7.47
C PRO A 56 -3.42 9.96 7.73
N SER A 57 -3.97 8.85 8.19
CA SER A 57 -3.19 7.62 8.37
C SER A 57 -2.79 7.02 7.03
N ASP A 58 -1.71 6.20 6.99
CA ASP A 58 -1.32 5.46 5.78
C ASP A 58 -2.49 4.63 5.23
N ALA A 59 -3.30 4.04 6.12
CA ALA A 59 -4.51 3.29 5.72
C ALA A 59 -5.55 4.18 5.01
N ASP A 60 -5.72 5.43 5.45
CA ASP A 60 -6.62 6.38 4.78
C ASP A 60 -6.04 6.80 3.42
N LEU A 61 -4.74 7.11 3.35
CA LEU A 61 -4.05 7.45 2.10
C LEU A 61 -4.10 6.31 1.08
N MET A 62 -3.93 5.05 1.52
CA MET A 62 -4.07 3.87 0.66
C MET A 62 -5.48 3.74 0.09
N LYS A 63 -6.52 3.96 0.90
CA LYS A 63 -7.91 3.93 0.46
C LYS A 63 -8.23 5.08 -0.51
N GLU A 64 -7.76 6.29 -0.21
CA GLU A 64 -7.94 7.46 -1.09
C GLU A 64 -7.25 7.25 -2.44
N SER A 65 -6.01 6.75 -2.45
CA SER A 65 -5.32 6.39 -3.68
C SER A 65 -6.11 5.36 -4.50
N MET A 66 -6.58 4.28 -3.86
CA MET A 66 -7.37 3.26 -4.55
C MET A 66 -8.70 3.82 -5.06
N ALA A 67 -9.38 4.69 -4.30
CA ALA A 67 -10.61 5.33 -4.76
C ALA A 67 -10.36 6.21 -6.00
N ALA A 68 -9.25 6.95 -6.04
CA ALA A 68 -8.85 7.72 -7.22
C ALA A 68 -8.57 6.83 -8.45
N LEU A 69 -7.92 5.67 -8.24
CA LEU A 69 -7.64 4.71 -9.32
C LEU A 69 -8.90 4.14 -9.95
N LEU A 70 -9.94 3.94 -9.15
CA LEU A 70 -11.21 3.34 -9.60
C LEU A 70 -12.23 4.37 -10.11
N SER A 71 -12.02 5.67 -9.84
CA SER A 71 -12.95 6.72 -10.25
C SER A 71 -12.86 7.00 -11.74
N ASP A 72 -13.99 7.06 -12.43
CA ASP A 72 -14.07 7.49 -13.85
C ASP A 72 -13.87 9.00 -14.03
N GLU A 73 -13.99 9.79 -12.94
CA GLU A 73 -13.81 11.24 -12.96
C GLU A 73 -12.34 11.67 -12.91
N VAL A 74 -11.44 10.77 -12.53
CA VAL A 74 -10.00 11.01 -12.44
C VAL A 74 -9.36 10.63 -13.78
N ASP A 75 -8.64 11.56 -14.38
CA ASP A 75 -7.89 11.30 -15.61
C ASP A 75 -6.71 10.37 -15.43
N LEU A 76 -6.16 9.83 -16.52
CA LEU A 76 -5.10 8.85 -16.48
C LEU A 76 -3.82 9.37 -15.81
N GLU A 77 -3.46 10.64 -16.04
CA GLU A 77 -2.24 11.24 -15.47
C GLU A 77 -2.33 11.28 -13.94
N ASN A 78 -3.45 11.75 -13.40
CA ASN A 78 -3.70 11.77 -11.97
C ASN A 78 -3.82 10.35 -11.37
N LYS A 79 -4.36 9.37 -12.11
CA LYS A 79 -4.33 7.96 -11.70
C LYS A 79 -2.90 7.42 -11.56
N ILE A 80 -2.00 7.78 -12.47
CA ILE A 80 -0.59 7.36 -12.35
C ILE A 80 0.06 7.97 -11.10
N VAL A 81 -0.24 9.23 -10.77
CA VAL A 81 0.22 9.84 -9.51
C VAL A 81 -0.35 9.10 -8.29
N ALA A 82 -1.65 8.75 -8.32
CA ALA A 82 -2.26 7.98 -7.23
C ALA A 82 -1.62 6.59 -7.07
N PHE A 83 -1.25 5.94 -8.18
CA PHE A 83 -0.50 4.69 -8.15
C PHE A 83 0.89 4.84 -7.53
N ASP A 84 1.60 5.90 -7.90
CA ASP A 84 2.95 6.17 -7.37
C ASP A 84 2.90 6.38 -5.84
N ASN A 85 1.91 7.15 -5.37
CA ASN A 85 1.66 7.31 -3.93
C ASN A 85 1.29 5.98 -3.26
N PHE A 86 0.46 5.16 -3.89
CA PHE A 86 0.08 3.86 -3.36
C PHE A 86 1.26 2.90 -3.29
N GLU A 87 2.11 2.89 -4.31
CA GLU A 87 3.33 2.07 -4.37
C GLU A 87 4.30 2.42 -3.24
N GLN A 88 4.56 3.71 -3.02
CA GLN A 88 5.39 4.17 -1.91
C GLN A 88 4.85 3.75 -0.54
N LEU A 89 3.53 3.76 -0.37
CA LEU A 89 2.91 3.31 0.88
C LEU A 89 3.09 1.81 1.11
N VAL A 90 2.94 0.98 0.06
CA VAL A 90 3.07 -0.49 0.20
C VAL A 90 4.51 -0.98 0.21
N GLU A 91 5.52 -0.12 0.03
CA GLU A 91 6.90 -0.44 0.36
C GLU A 91 7.08 -0.79 1.84
N ASN A 92 6.25 -0.21 2.71
CA ASN A 92 6.22 -0.59 4.12
C ASN A 92 5.45 -1.91 4.27
N ILE A 93 6.10 -2.91 4.88
CA ILE A 93 5.54 -4.26 5.04
C ILE A 93 4.24 -4.28 5.88
N ASP A 94 4.10 -3.38 6.85
CA ASP A 94 2.89 -3.28 7.66
C ASP A 94 1.74 -2.76 6.82
N ASN A 95 1.98 -1.78 5.95
CA ASN A 95 1.00 -1.27 4.99
C ASN A 95 0.63 -2.33 3.95
N ALA A 96 1.61 -3.06 3.40
CA ALA A 96 1.36 -4.18 2.50
C ALA A 96 0.47 -5.25 3.16
N ASN A 97 0.72 -5.59 4.41
CA ASN A 97 -0.10 -6.53 5.18
C ASN A 97 -1.50 -5.97 5.51
N ASN A 98 -1.64 -4.65 5.64
CA ASN A 98 -2.93 -3.98 5.84
C ASN A 98 -3.81 -3.96 4.59
N MET A 99 -3.29 -4.24 3.40
CA MET A 99 -4.11 -4.31 2.18
C MET A 99 -5.25 -5.32 2.30
N GLU A 100 -5.06 -6.41 3.03
CA GLU A 100 -6.10 -7.43 3.19
C GLU A 100 -7.29 -6.93 4.04
N PRO A 101 -7.12 -6.49 5.30
CA PRO A 101 -8.22 -5.98 6.10
C PRO A 101 -8.85 -4.71 5.50
N LEU A 102 -8.11 -3.94 4.69
CA LEU A 102 -8.63 -2.78 3.97
C LEU A 102 -9.38 -3.15 2.68
N GLY A 103 -9.35 -4.41 2.24
CA GLY A 103 -10.02 -4.88 1.03
C GLY A 103 -9.38 -4.38 -0.28
N LEU A 104 -8.10 -3.99 -0.26
CA LEU A 104 -7.42 -3.33 -1.39
C LEU A 104 -6.83 -4.30 -2.41
N TRP A 105 -6.67 -5.59 -2.08
CA TRP A 105 -6.12 -6.57 -3.00
C TRP A 105 -6.99 -6.80 -4.23
N THR A 106 -8.29 -7.02 -4.05
CA THR A 106 -9.21 -7.32 -5.16
C THR A 106 -9.27 -6.20 -6.20
N PRO A 107 -9.46 -4.92 -5.83
CA PRO A 107 -9.43 -3.84 -6.82
C PRO A 107 -8.05 -3.69 -7.48
N LEU A 108 -6.95 -3.81 -6.74
CA LEU A 108 -5.60 -3.74 -7.32
C LEU A 108 -5.37 -4.83 -8.37
N VAL A 109 -5.73 -6.08 -8.06
CA VAL A 109 -5.63 -7.22 -8.99
C VAL A 109 -6.51 -7.00 -10.23
N GLY A 110 -7.70 -6.43 -10.06
CA GLY A 110 -8.58 -6.10 -11.19
C GLY A 110 -7.93 -5.15 -12.20
N LEU A 111 -7.07 -4.23 -11.75
CA LEU A 111 -6.37 -3.29 -12.61
C LEU A 111 -5.30 -3.92 -13.50
N LEU A 112 -4.88 -5.16 -13.25
CA LEU A 112 -4.03 -5.93 -14.17
C LEU A 112 -4.70 -6.20 -15.54
N GLN A 113 -6.02 -6.12 -15.61
CA GLN A 113 -6.78 -6.33 -16.85
C GLN A 113 -7.30 -5.00 -17.46
N HIS A 114 -6.80 -3.87 -16.97
CA HIS A 114 -7.24 -2.56 -17.47
C HIS A 114 -6.83 -2.36 -18.94
N LYS A 115 -7.66 -1.63 -19.71
CA LYS A 115 -7.41 -1.34 -21.13
C LYS A 115 -6.12 -0.55 -21.36
N GLU A 116 -5.82 0.42 -20.46
CA GLU A 116 -4.62 1.26 -20.54
C GLU A 116 -3.39 0.49 -20.02
N ALA A 117 -2.33 0.49 -20.84
CA ALA A 117 -1.07 -0.20 -20.50
C ALA A 117 -0.42 0.35 -19.22
N ASP A 118 -0.46 1.67 -19.02
CA ASP A 118 0.11 2.29 -17.83
C ASP A 118 -0.60 1.82 -16.54
N MET A 119 -1.92 1.60 -16.57
CA MET A 119 -2.65 1.07 -15.43
C MET A 119 -2.24 -0.37 -15.11
N ARG A 120 -2.13 -1.25 -16.13
CA ARG A 120 -1.65 -2.63 -15.94
C ARG A 120 -0.21 -2.66 -15.41
N ARG A 121 0.64 -1.80 -15.96
CA ARG A 121 2.05 -1.65 -15.55
C ARG A 121 2.17 -1.27 -14.09
N MET A 122 1.43 -0.25 -13.65
CA MET A 122 1.47 0.22 -12.27
C MET A 122 0.86 -0.78 -11.30
N ALA A 123 -0.25 -1.43 -11.68
CA ALA A 123 -0.83 -2.51 -10.88
C ALA A 123 0.18 -3.65 -10.63
N ALA A 124 0.86 -4.12 -11.70
CA ALA A 124 1.90 -5.14 -11.57
C ALA A 124 3.07 -4.65 -10.68
N TRP A 125 3.43 -3.40 -10.78
CA TRP A 125 4.49 -2.83 -9.93
C TRP A 125 4.08 -2.83 -8.46
N CYS A 126 2.93 -2.26 -8.11
CA CYS A 126 2.43 -2.23 -6.73
C CYS A 126 2.30 -3.64 -6.12
N ILE A 127 1.80 -4.62 -6.91
CA ILE A 127 1.73 -6.02 -6.48
C ILE A 127 3.13 -6.54 -6.16
N GLY A 128 4.10 -6.34 -7.07
CA GLY A 128 5.47 -6.79 -6.86
C GLY A 128 6.13 -6.19 -5.63
N THR A 129 5.91 -4.90 -5.38
CA THR A 129 6.40 -4.19 -4.18
C THR A 129 5.76 -4.75 -2.90
N ALA A 130 4.44 -4.91 -2.89
CA ALA A 130 3.72 -5.38 -1.70
C ALA A 130 4.08 -6.82 -1.27
N VAL A 131 4.52 -7.67 -2.20
CA VAL A 131 4.87 -9.08 -1.89
C VAL A 131 6.37 -9.32 -1.78
N GLN A 132 7.20 -8.30 -2.00
CA GLN A 132 8.65 -8.44 -1.92
C GLN A 132 9.08 -8.79 -0.50
N ASN A 133 9.71 -9.96 -0.32
CA ASN A 133 10.10 -10.49 0.99
C ASN A 133 8.94 -10.53 2.01
N ASN A 134 7.71 -10.72 1.55
CA ASN A 134 6.49 -10.72 2.34
C ASN A 134 5.70 -11.99 2.07
N GLU A 135 5.93 -13.02 2.88
CA GLU A 135 5.28 -14.33 2.75
C GLU A 135 3.75 -14.24 2.80
N LYS A 136 3.18 -13.37 3.66
CA LYS A 136 1.73 -13.16 3.71
C LYS A 136 1.17 -12.59 2.40
N GLY A 137 1.91 -11.67 1.79
CA GLY A 137 1.56 -11.13 0.48
C GLY A 137 1.72 -12.17 -0.63
N GLN A 138 2.79 -12.98 -0.59
CA GLN A 138 3.01 -14.07 -1.54
C GLN A 138 1.87 -15.11 -1.49
N ASP A 139 1.48 -15.55 -0.29
CA ASP A 139 0.34 -16.46 -0.09
C ASP A 139 -0.97 -15.85 -0.63
N LYS A 140 -1.17 -14.54 -0.45
CA LYS A 140 -2.35 -13.84 -0.95
C LYS A 140 -2.47 -13.87 -2.47
N LEU A 141 -1.35 -13.79 -3.21
CA LEU A 141 -1.37 -13.93 -4.67
C LEU A 141 -1.85 -15.32 -5.12
N LEU A 142 -1.48 -16.36 -4.40
CA LEU A 142 -1.93 -17.73 -4.65
C LEU A 142 -3.44 -17.85 -4.42
N VAL A 143 -3.91 -17.40 -3.24
CA VAL A 143 -5.34 -17.45 -2.87
C VAL A 143 -6.22 -16.69 -3.87
N LEU A 144 -5.75 -15.56 -4.38
CA LEU A 144 -6.48 -14.73 -5.36
C LEU A 144 -6.29 -15.18 -6.81
N ASN A 145 -5.51 -16.25 -7.05
CA ASN A 145 -5.20 -16.78 -8.38
C ASN A 145 -4.64 -15.69 -9.34
N VAL A 146 -3.71 -14.88 -8.85
CA VAL A 146 -3.13 -13.73 -9.60
C VAL A 146 -2.00 -14.18 -10.51
N LEU A 147 -1.27 -15.24 -10.13
CA LEU A 147 -0.03 -15.67 -10.78
C LEU A 147 -0.21 -16.01 -12.26
N PRO A 148 -1.27 -16.72 -12.70
CA PRO A 148 -1.52 -16.95 -14.12
C PRO A 148 -1.67 -15.66 -14.93
N THR A 149 -2.33 -14.64 -14.34
CA THR A 149 -2.48 -13.33 -14.99
C THR A 149 -1.13 -12.63 -15.14
N LEU A 150 -0.28 -12.64 -14.09
CA LEU A 150 1.06 -12.06 -14.16
C LEU A 150 1.95 -12.78 -15.17
N VAL A 151 1.87 -14.12 -15.29
CA VAL A 151 2.58 -14.89 -16.32
C VAL A 151 2.09 -14.49 -17.72
N SER A 152 0.78 -14.39 -17.93
CA SER A 152 0.21 -13.94 -19.20
C SER A 152 0.71 -12.54 -19.56
N LEU A 153 0.64 -11.56 -18.64
CA LEU A 153 1.14 -10.21 -18.88
C LEU A 153 2.66 -10.20 -19.18
N ALA A 154 3.44 -11.00 -18.46
CA ALA A 154 4.88 -11.07 -18.66
C ALA A 154 5.27 -11.63 -20.04
N THR A 155 4.45 -12.50 -20.62
CA THR A 155 4.76 -13.22 -21.86
C THR A 155 4.05 -12.67 -23.08
N THR A 156 2.86 -12.06 -22.94
CA THR A 156 2.00 -11.74 -24.09
C THR A 156 1.50 -10.30 -24.13
N ASP A 157 1.72 -9.47 -23.10
CA ASP A 157 1.26 -8.08 -23.13
C ASP A 157 1.97 -7.32 -24.27
N PRO A 158 1.24 -6.55 -25.09
CA PRO A 158 1.83 -5.79 -26.19
C PRO A 158 2.82 -4.71 -25.71
N ASP A 159 2.64 -4.18 -24.49
CA ASP A 159 3.51 -3.14 -23.95
C ASP A 159 4.70 -3.78 -23.18
N SER A 160 5.91 -3.47 -23.62
CA SER A 160 7.14 -3.98 -23.00
C SER A 160 7.34 -3.52 -21.55
N LYS A 161 6.81 -2.36 -21.17
CA LYS A 161 6.91 -1.86 -19.78
C LYS A 161 5.97 -2.64 -18.87
N VAL A 162 4.81 -3.06 -19.37
CA VAL A 162 3.90 -3.97 -18.65
C VAL A 162 4.59 -5.31 -18.43
N ARG A 163 5.15 -5.91 -19.50
CA ARG A 163 5.89 -7.17 -19.39
C ARG A 163 6.99 -7.11 -18.32
N ARG A 164 7.83 -6.06 -18.35
CA ARG A 164 8.91 -5.87 -17.37
C ARG A 164 8.42 -5.77 -15.93
N LYS A 165 7.33 -5.02 -15.67
CA LYS A 165 6.77 -4.91 -14.31
C LYS A 165 6.07 -6.18 -13.87
N SER A 166 5.48 -6.94 -14.79
CA SER A 166 4.95 -8.28 -14.51
C SER A 166 6.06 -9.26 -14.14
N VAL A 167 7.20 -9.24 -14.85
CA VAL A 167 8.38 -10.03 -14.46
C VAL A 167 8.94 -9.63 -13.10
N TYR A 168 8.92 -8.33 -12.77
CA TYR A 168 9.30 -7.86 -11.43
C TYR A 168 8.34 -8.44 -10.36
N ALA A 169 7.03 -8.37 -10.60
CA ALA A 169 6.03 -8.94 -9.69
C ALA A 169 6.20 -10.46 -9.52
N LEU A 170 6.43 -11.19 -10.61
CA LEU A 170 6.73 -12.62 -10.56
C LEU A 170 8.00 -12.91 -9.76
N SER A 171 9.07 -12.12 -9.97
CA SER A 171 10.30 -12.24 -9.19
C SER A 171 10.08 -12.12 -7.69
N SER A 172 9.31 -11.12 -7.28
CA SER A 172 8.96 -10.91 -5.88
C SER A 172 8.05 -12.01 -5.32
N ALA A 173 7.17 -12.55 -6.18
CA ALA A 173 6.19 -13.55 -5.78
C ALA A 173 6.81 -14.94 -5.54
N VAL A 174 7.83 -15.34 -6.32
CA VAL A 174 8.31 -16.74 -6.31
C VAL A 174 9.53 -16.97 -5.42
N ARG A 175 10.35 -15.93 -5.15
CA ARG A 175 11.58 -16.11 -4.38
C ARG A 175 11.29 -16.56 -2.96
N ASN A 176 11.93 -17.64 -2.54
CA ASN A 176 11.80 -18.28 -1.23
C ASN A 176 10.36 -18.75 -0.89
N PHE A 177 9.47 -18.87 -1.90
CA PHE A 177 8.09 -19.30 -1.68
C PHE A 177 7.67 -20.34 -2.73
N GLN A 178 7.90 -21.62 -2.39
CA GLN A 178 7.71 -22.74 -3.32
C GLN A 178 6.29 -22.84 -3.89
N PRO A 179 5.20 -22.63 -3.13
CA PRO A 179 3.85 -22.72 -3.71
C PRO A 179 3.63 -21.79 -4.90
N ASN A 180 4.14 -20.56 -4.84
CA ASN A 180 4.05 -19.62 -5.95
C ASN A 180 4.97 -20.00 -7.10
N MET A 181 6.17 -20.54 -6.79
CA MET A 181 7.09 -21.01 -7.83
C MET A 181 6.47 -22.15 -8.64
N ASP A 182 5.85 -23.12 -7.99
CA ASP A 182 5.19 -24.24 -8.63
C ASP A 182 4.01 -23.78 -9.51
N GLU A 183 3.19 -22.85 -8.98
CA GLU A 183 2.06 -22.29 -9.72
C GLU A 183 2.51 -21.50 -10.95
N VAL A 184 3.50 -20.60 -10.80
CA VAL A 184 4.08 -19.86 -11.92
C VAL A 184 4.67 -20.81 -12.94
N PHE A 185 5.45 -21.80 -12.49
CA PHE A 185 6.09 -22.77 -13.36
C PHE A 185 5.05 -23.59 -14.16
N SER A 186 3.93 -23.94 -13.57
CA SER A 186 2.84 -24.66 -14.26
C SER A 186 2.30 -23.88 -15.46
N HIS A 187 2.18 -22.55 -15.34
CA HIS A 187 1.64 -21.65 -16.34
C HIS A 187 2.65 -21.08 -17.34
N LEU A 188 3.96 -21.23 -17.07
CA LEU A 188 4.99 -20.78 -18.00
C LEU A 188 4.94 -21.54 -19.32
N PRO A 189 5.03 -20.88 -20.49
CA PRO A 189 5.25 -21.53 -21.76
C PRO A 189 6.53 -22.37 -21.76
N ALA A 190 6.55 -23.46 -22.54
CA ALA A 190 7.66 -24.42 -22.56
C ALA A 190 9.03 -23.78 -22.85
N ASP A 191 9.07 -22.75 -23.70
CA ASP A 191 10.28 -22.05 -24.10
C ASP A 191 11.02 -21.36 -22.94
N TYR A 192 10.29 -21.04 -21.87
CA TYR A 192 10.86 -20.40 -20.67
C TYR A 192 11.29 -21.43 -19.60
N LYS A 193 10.81 -22.67 -19.68
CA LYS A 193 11.16 -23.72 -18.71
C LYS A 193 12.60 -24.20 -18.95
N THR A 194 13.36 -24.29 -17.87
CA THR A 194 14.78 -24.71 -17.92
C THR A 194 15.00 -26.11 -17.39
N SER A 195 14.02 -26.66 -16.69
CA SER A 195 14.04 -27.98 -16.05
C SER A 195 12.60 -28.45 -15.82
N ASP A 196 12.40 -29.62 -15.24
CA ASP A 196 11.07 -30.13 -14.90
C ASP A 196 10.54 -29.56 -13.56
N HIS A 197 11.44 -29.03 -12.73
CA HIS A 197 11.12 -28.45 -11.42
C HIS A 197 12.16 -27.39 -11.06
N VAL A 198 11.76 -26.35 -10.34
CA VAL A 198 12.64 -25.28 -9.86
C VAL A 198 12.41 -25.06 -8.36
N ASP A 199 13.49 -25.12 -7.59
CA ASP A 199 13.47 -24.78 -6.17
C ASP A 199 13.36 -23.26 -6.00
N ALA A 200 12.39 -22.80 -5.20
CA ALA A 200 12.19 -21.38 -4.91
C ALA A 200 13.35 -20.74 -4.13
N GLY A 201 14.23 -21.53 -3.54
CA GLY A 201 15.47 -21.09 -2.90
C GLY A 201 16.66 -21.01 -3.87
N ASP A 202 16.56 -21.61 -5.08
CA ASP A 202 17.62 -21.53 -6.11
C ASP A 202 17.50 -20.22 -6.91
N MET A 203 18.18 -19.19 -6.42
CA MET A 203 18.14 -17.85 -7.04
C MET A 203 18.71 -17.84 -8.47
N GLU A 204 19.69 -18.69 -8.78
CA GLU A 204 20.30 -18.76 -10.11
C GLU A 204 19.35 -19.39 -11.14
N ALA A 205 18.66 -20.45 -10.76
CA ALA A 205 17.63 -21.08 -11.60
C ALA A 205 16.45 -20.12 -11.85
N ILE A 206 15.97 -19.42 -10.80
CA ILE A 206 14.92 -18.40 -10.92
C ILE A 206 15.38 -17.26 -11.83
N ASP A 207 16.57 -16.71 -11.62
CA ASP A 207 17.11 -15.61 -12.43
C ASP A 207 17.26 -16.02 -13.91
N THR A 208 17.60 -17.26 -14.20
CA THR A 208 17.66 -17.77 -15.56
C THR A 208 16.31 -17.69 -16.26
N ILE A 209 15.21 -18.09 -15.59
CA ILE A 209 13.85 -18.01 -16.12
C ILE A 209 13.43 -16.54 -16.29
N LEU A 210 13.65 -15.71 -15.26
CA LEU A 210 13.23 -14.31 -15.28
C LEU A 210 14.00 -13.50 -16.34
N ASN A 211 15.27 -13.81 -16.60
CA ASN A 211 16.04 -13.15 -17.65
C ASN A 211 15.52 -13.53 -19.04
N LYS A 212 15.18 -14.81 -19.28
CA LYS A 212 14.50 -15.19 -20.52
C LYS A 212 13.20 -14.42 -20.75
N LEU A 213 12.39 -14.22 -19.68
CA LEU A 213 11.16 -13.41 -19.77
C LEU A 213 11.44 -11.93 -20.08
N ARG A 214 12.54 -11.35 -19.54
CA ARG A 214 12.94 -9.96 -19.80
C ARG A 214 13.46 -9.73 -21.21
N GLU A 215 14.12 -10.74 -21.79
CA GLU A 215 14.77 -10.70 -23.10
C GLU A 215 13.82 -11.14 -24.22
N ALA A 216 12.62 -11.63 -23.90
CA ALA A 216 11.67 -12.09 -24.89
C ALA A 216 11.38 -11.01 -25.94
N PRO A 217 11.54 -11.29 -27.24
CA PRO A 217 11.19 -10.34 -28.29
C PRO A 217 9.70 -10.05 -28.30
N ILE A 218 9.35 -8.89 -28.85
CA ILE A 218 7.97 -8.46 -29.06
C ILE A 218 7.33 -9.27 -30.19
#